data_8caac72f9bb678e5ac81bcbba8ca796d
#
_entry.id   8caac72f9bb678e5ac81bcbba8ca796d
#
_cell.length_a   1.000
_cell.length_b   1.000
_cell.length_c   1.000
_cell.angle_alpha   90.00
_cell.angle_beta   90.00
_cell.angle_gamma   90.00
#
_symmetry.space_group_name_H-M   'P 1'
#
loop_
_entity.id
_entity.type
_entity.pdbx_description
1 polymer ?
#
loop_
_entity_poly.entity_id
_entity_poly.type
_entity_poly.pdbx_seq_one_letter_code
_entity_poly.pdbx_strand_id
1 'polypeptide(L)'
;MNRIYEYQRRFLSVCLICLLCLAVYACGQKQDPLEKIRDLEYTVIAEDNIPQELLAKIEERKEDTFKLTFEDQGFLYICVGYGTQQTGGYSIAVNDLYETANAVYIDTNLIGPSPEEKSKPVESYPYVVVKMEFLEKPVVFD
;
A
#
# COMPACT_ATOMS: atom_id res chain seq x y z
N MET A 1 -24.58 -64.99 -3.94
CA MET A 1 -25.20 -63.70 -3.53
C MET A 1 -24.30 -62.87 -2.62
N ASN A 2 -23.48 -63.47 -1.74
CA ASN A 2 -22.62 -62.72 -0.81
C ASN A 2 -21.44 -61.94 -1.42
N ARG A 3 -20.94 -62.29 -2.59
CA ARG A 3 -19.79 -61.63 -3.25
C ARG A 3 -20.14 -60.24 -3.79
N ILE A 4 -21.36 -60.02 -4.23
CA ILE A 4 -21.82 -58.76 -4.79
C ILE A 4 -21.99 -57.72 -3.67
N TYR A 5 -22.48 -58.15 -2.50
CA TYR A 5 -22.61 -57.27 -1.30
C TYR A 5 -21.25 -56.84 -0.73
N GLU A 6 -20.26 -57.72 -0.76
CA GLU A 6 -18.89 -57.44 -0.35
C GLU A 6 -18.24 -56.38 -1.27
N TYR A 7 -18.49 -56.52 -2.59
CA TYR A 7 -17.97 -55.58 -3.59
C TYR A 7 -18.60 -54.21 -3.49
N GLN A 8 -19.93 -54.16 -3.31
CA GLN A 8 -20.65 -52.90 -3.11
C GLN A 8 -20.23 -52.20 -1.81
N ARG A 9 -20.02 -52.91 -0.74
CA ARG A 9 -19.58 -52.37 0.54
C ARG A 9 -18.18 -51.79 0.47
N ARG A 10 -17.27 -52.44 -0.24
CA ARG A 10 -15.90 -51.94 -0.49
C ARG A 10 -15.91 -50.73 -1.41
N PHE A 11 -16.77 -50.70 -2.41
CA PHE A 11 -16.90 -49.57 -3.34
C PHE A 11 -17.47 -48.34 -2.63
N LEU A 12 -18.48 -48.49 -1.80
CA LEU A 12 -19.03 -47.42 -0.95
C LEU A 12 -17.99 -46.89 0.06
N SER A 13 -17.19 -47.78 0.65
CA SER A 13 -16.13 -47.39 1.59
C SER A 13 -15.03 -46.56 0.92
N VAL A 14 -14.62 -46.97 -0.29
CA VAL A 14 -13.62 -46.24 -1.08
C VAL A 14 -14.16 -44.85 -1.52
N CYS A 15 -15.41 -44.78 -1.97
CA CYS A 15 -16.04 -43.51 -2.33
C CYS A 15 -16.17 -42.57 -1.12
N LEU A 16 -16.50 -43.13 0.05
CA LEU A 16 -16.58 -42.30 1.31
C LEU A 16 -15.22 -41.78 1.72
N ILE A 17 -14.16 -42.56 1.56
CA ILE A 17 -12.78 -42.15 1.85
C ILE A 17 -12.32 -41.05 0.85
N CYS A 18 -12.64 -41.21 -0.44
CA CYS A 18 -12.35 -40.21 -1.46
C CYS A 18 -13.10 -38.87 -1.20
N LEU A 19 -14.37 -38.93 -0.76
CA LEU A 19 -15.15 -37.75 -0.37
C LEU A 19 -14.56 -37.03 0.87
N LEU A 20 -14.08 -37.81 1.84
CA LEU A 20 -13.39 -37.26 3.02
C LEU A 20 -12.04 -36.65 2.66
N CYS A 21 -11.29 -37.24 1.72
CA CYS A 21 -10.03 -36.64 1.23
C CYS A 21 -10.23 -35.33 0.48
N LEU A 22 -11.32 -35.20 -0.29
CA LEU A 22 -11.66 -33.92 -0.97
C LEU A 22 -12.05 -32.80 0.00
N ALA A 23 -12.62 -33.13 1.15
CA ALA A 23 -12.97 -32.15 2.17
C ALA A 23 -11.74 -31.56 2.88
N VAL A 24 -10.61 -32.23 2.91
CA VAL A 24 -9.36 -31.76 3.53
C VAL A 24 -8.60 -30.78 2.63
N TYR A 25 -8.84 -30.81 1.30
CA TYR A 25 -8.24 -29.85 0.37
C TYR A 25 -8.94 -28.48 0.34
N ALA A 26 -10.08 -28.32 0.99
CA ALA A 26 -10.78 -27.06 1.14
C ALA A 26 -10.29 -26.23 2.34
N CYS A 27 -9.10 -26.50 2.88
CA CYS A 27 -8.42 -25.56 3.78
C CYS A 27 -7.98 -24.36 2.93
N GLY A 28 -8.86 -23.37 2.83
CA GLY A 28 -8.52 -22.06 2.26
C GLY A 28 -7.26 -21.54 2.96
N GLN A 29 -6.22 -21.27 2.19
CA GLN A 29 -5.07 -20.55 2.66
C GLN A 29 -5.61 -19.26 3.28
N LYS A 30 -5.48 -19.11 4.59
CA LYS A 30 -5.66 -17.82 5.24
C LYS A 30 -4.50 -16.95 4.75
N GLN A 31 -4.77 -16.16 3.74
CA GLN A 31 -3.86 -15.12 3.30
C GLN A 31 -3.67 -14.18 4.48
N ASP A 32 -2.43 -13.96 4.88
CA ASP A 32 -2.13 -12.97 5.91
C ASP A 32 -2.62 -11.61 5.39
N PRO A 33 -3.51 -10.92 6.11
CA PRO A 33 -4.05 -9.65 5.65
C PRO A 33 -2.96 -8.56 5.47
N LEU A 34 -1.77 -8.76 6.00
CA LEU A 34 -0.62 -7.88 5.87
C LEU A 34 0.33 -8.30 4.74
N GLU A 35 0.11 -9.48 4.14
CA GLU A 35 0.96 -9.95 3.04
C GLU A 35 0.82 -9.05 1.81
N LYS A 36 1.96 -8.59 1.28
CA LYS A 36 2.04 -7.81 0.05
C LYS A 36 1.50 -8.62 -1.12
N ILE A 37 0.47 -8.11 -1.78
CA ILE A 37 -0.12 -8.73 -2.97
C ILE A 37 0.66 -8.30 -4.21
N ARG A 38 0.92 -6.99 -4.35
CA ARG A 38 1.62 -6.43 -5.50
C ARG A 38 2.16 -5.03 -5.21
N ASP A 39 3.17 -4.65 -5.94
CA ASP A 39 3.58 -3.25 -6.05
C ASP A 39 2.55 -2.45 -6.83
N LEU A 40 2.36 -1.19 -6.46
CA LEU A 40 1.46 -0.28 -7.13
C LEU A 40 2.24 0.69 -8.02
N GLU A 41 1.73 0.89 -9.23
CA GLU A 41 2.26 1.94 -10.11
C GLU A 41 1.80 3.31 -9.62
N TYR A 42 2.74 4.24 -9.56
CA TYR A 42 2.48 5.61 -9.15
C TYR A 42 3.38 6.59 -9.88
N THR A 43 3.01 7.85 -9.83
CA THR A 43 3.81 8.97 -10.33
C THR A 43 4.00 9.98 -9.21
N VAL A 44 5.24 10.38 -8.95
CA VAL A 44 5.51 11.56 -8.13
C VAL A 44 5.21 12.79 -8.98
N ILE A 45 4.31 13.64 -8.50
CA ILE A 45 3.87 14.82 -9.25
C ILE A 45 4.52 16.09 -8.74
N ALA A 46 4.83 16.99 -9.67
CA ALA A 46 5.34 18.32 -9.35
C ALA A 46 4.20 19.23 -8.84
N GLU A 47 4.57 20.27 -8.11
CA GLU A 47 3.63 21.19 -7.45
C GLU A 47 2.58 21.79 -8.39
N ASP A 48 2.99 22.17 -9.61
CA ASP A 48 2.12 22.73 -10.64
C ASP A 48 1.06 21.76 -11.19
N ASN A 49 1.21 20.47 -10.93
CA ASN A 49 0.28 19.41 -11.31
C ASN A 49 -0.59 18.90 -10.12
N ILE A 50 -0.41 19.47 -8.93
CA ILE A 50 -1.23 19.13 -7.77
C ILE A 50 -2.60 19.78 -7.90
N PRO A 51 -3.72 19.06 -7.66
CA PRO A 51 -5.04 19.66 -7.59
C PRO A 51 -5.07 20.84 -6.60
N GLN A 52 -5.66 21.96 -7.00
CA GLN A 52 -5.64 23.20 -6.20
C GLN A 52 -6.19 23.01 -4.77
N GLU A 53 -7.23 22.19 -4.63
CA GLU A 53 -7.79 21.89 -3.32
C GLU A 53 -6.83 21.12 -2.41
N LEU A 54 -6.07 20.17 -2.98
CA LEU A 54 -5.02 19.44 -2.26
C LEU A 54 -3.87 20.38 -1.92
N LEU A 55 -3.44 21.22 -2.85
CA LEU A 55 -2.37 22.20 -2.62
C LEU A 55 -2.70 23.14 -1.47
N ALA A 56 -3.95 23.64 -1.41
CA ALA A 56 -4.39 24.48 -0.28
C ALA A 56 -4.28 23.76 1.07
N LYS A 57 -4.66 22.48 1.12
CA LYS A 57 -4.52 21.66 2.35
C LYS A 57 -3.07 21.41 2.75
N ILE A 58 -2.17 21.30 1.77
CA ILE A 58 -0.73 21.17 2.01
C ILE A 58 -0.19 22.47 2.59
N GLU A 59 -0.51 23.61 1.98
CA GLU A 59 -0.06 24.92 2.42
C GLU A 59 -0.47 25.24 3.87
N GLU A 60 -1.67 24.83 4.29
CA GLU A 60 -2.15 24.98 5.66
C GLU A 60 -1.37 24.15 6.69
N ARG A 61 -0.67 23.09 6.26
CA ARG A 61 -0.07 22.08 7.16
C ARG A 61 1.42 21.90 7.01
N LYS A 62 2.05 22.52 6.01
CA LYS A 62 3.45 22.24 5.63
C LYS A 62 4.47 22.52 6.72
N GLU A 63 4.15 23.36 7.71
CA GLU A 63 5.04 23.65 8.83
C GLU A 63 5.16 22.48 9.80
N ASP A 64 4.11 21.66 9.90
CA ASP A 64 4.08 20.45 10.69
C ASP A 64 4.28 19.18 9.82
N THR A 65 4.60 18.07 10.45
CA THR A 65 4.54 16.77 9.77
C THR A 65 3.08 16.40 9.49
N PHE A 66 2.79 15.96 8.27
CA PHE A 66 1.43 15.59 7.91
C PHE A 66 1.37 14.40 6.95
N LYS A 67 0.23 13.74 6.96
CA LYS A 67 -0.13 12.64 6.07
C LYS A 67 -1.54 12.92 5.56
N LEU A 68 -1.71 13.00 4.24
CA LEU A 68 -2.98 13.31 3.60
C LEU A 68 -3.26 12.33 2.47
N THR A 69 -4.54 12.01 2.30
CA THR A 69 -5.05 11.38 1.08
C THR A 69 -6.10 12.28 0.45
N PHE A 70 -6.13 12.30 -0.87
CA PHE A 70 -7.08 13.10 -1.63
C PHE A 70 -7.50 12.31 -2.87
N GLU A 71 -8.80 12.26 -3.13
CA GLU A 71 -9.34 11.58 -4.30
C GLU A 71 -9.87 12.62 -5.28
N ASP A 72 -9.47 12.50 -6.53
CA ASP A 72 -9.97 13.33 -7.62
C ASP A 72 -9.95 12.56 -8.94
N GLN A 73 -11.06 12.60 -9.66
CA GLN A 73 -11.24 12.04 -11.03
C GLN A 73 -10.74 10.58 -11.18
N GLY A 74 -10.98 9.73 -10.17
CA GLY A 74 -10.59 8.31 -10.21
C GLY A 74 -9.13 8.08 -9.89
N PHE A 75 -8.41 9.09 -9.39
CA PHE A 75 -7.06 8.97 -8.89
C PHE A 75 -7.01 9.21 -7.38
N LEU A 76 -6.10 8.51 -6.74
CA LEU A 76 -5.73 8.71 -5.35
C LEU A 76 -4.41 9.46 -5.29
N TYR A 77 -4.40 10.56 -4.57
CA TYR A 77 -3.21 11.34 -4.24
C TYR A 77 -2.84 11.06 -2.79
N ILE A 78 -1.62 10.61 -2.57
CA ILE A 78 -1.09 10.37 -1.22
C ILE A 78 0.02 11.39 -0.99
N CYS A 79 -0.09 12.18 0.07
CA CYS A 79 0.84 13.22 0.39
C CYS A 79 1.46 13.00 1.77
N VAL A 80 2.78 13.11 1.84
CA VAL A 80 3.56 13.02 3.08
C VAL A 80 4.43 14.25 3.20
N GLY A 81 4.27 15.00 4.28
CA GLY A 81 5.07 16.17 4.62
C GLY A 81 5.87 15.96 5.89
N TYR A 82 7.08 16.48 5.89
CA TYR A 82 8.05 16.29 6.98
C TYR A 82 8.23 17.53 7.86
N GLY A 83 7.37 18.54 7.66
CA GLY A 83 7.41 19.76 8.45
C GLY A 83 8.61 20.64 8.17
N THR A 84 8.79 21.64 9.00
CA THR A 84 9.85 22.63 8.87
C THR A 84 11.23 22.01 9.05
N GLN A 85 12.11 22.24 8.06
CA GLN A 85 13.52 21.95 8.12
C GLN A 85 14.32 23.24 8.16
N GLN A 86 15.39 23.29 8.94
CA GLN A 86 16.20 24.51 9.16
C GLN A 86 17.01 24.94 7.94
N THR A 87 17.10 24.06 6.94
CA THR A 87 17.89 24.31 5.72
C THR A 87 17.17 23.78 4.50
N GLY A 88 17.57 24.19 3.32
CA GLY A 88 17.18 23.58 2.05
C GLY A 88 17.98 22.30 1.73
N GLY A 89 17.73 21.74 0.54
CA GLY A 89 18.47 20.58 0.01
C GLY A 89 17.94 19.22 0.46
N TYR A 90 16.79 19.18 1.11
CA TYR A 90 16.12 17.93 1.45
C TYR A 90 15.39 17.33 0.23
N SER A 91 15.39 16.02 0.13
CA SER A 91 14.59 15.24 -0.82
C SER A 91 13.83 14.14 -0.11
N ILE A 92 12.82 13.60 -0.76
CA ILE A 92 12.01 12.51 -0.20
C ILE A 92 12.04 11.34 -1.18
N ALA A 93 12.42 10.16 -0.66
CA ALA A 93 12.30 8.92 -1.38
C ALA A 93 10.99 8.23 -1.01
N VAL A 94 10.32 7.68 -2.01
CA VAL A 94 9.24 6.69 -1.81
C VAL A 94 9.92 5.34 -1.90
N ASN A 95 10.08 4.67 -0.76
CA ASN A 95 10.77 3.40 -0.67
C ASN A 95 9.90 2.25 -1.13
N ASP A 96 8.60 2.30 -0.77
CA ASP A 96 7.64 1.26 -1.11
C ASP A 96 6.23 1.85 -1.25
N LEU A 97 5.47 1.33 -2.22
CA LEU A 97 4.04 1.57 -2.36
C LEU A 97 3.39 0.29 -2.86
N TYR A 98 2.61 -0.36 -2.02
CA TYR A 98 2.08 -1.68 -2.33
C TYR A 98 0.68 -1.91 -1.78
N GLU A 99 0.02 -2.91 -2.35
CA GLU A 99 -1.31 -3.36 -1.96
C GLU A 99 -1.24 -4.63 -1.12
N THR A 100 -2.03 -4.65 -0.06
CA THR A 100 -2.37 -5.84 0.71
C THR A 100 -3.85 -6.19 0.53
N ALA A 101 -4.33 -7.23 1.22
CA ALA A 101 -5.75 -7.59 1.16
C ALA A 101 -6.68 -6.44 1.60
N ASN A 102 -6.27 -5.61 2.56
CA ASN A 102 -7.11 -4.63 3.24
C ASN A 102 -6.61 -3.19 3.18
N ALA A 103 -5.42 -2.90 2.65
CA ALA A 103 -4.87 -1.55 2.65
C ALA A 103 -3.90 -1.31 1.49
N VAL A 104 -3.64 -0.04 1.23
CA VAL A 104 -2.49 0.47 0.47
C VAL A 104 -1.45 0.93 1.48
N TYR A 105 -0.21 0.45 1.38
CA TYR A 105 0.90 0.83 2.23
C TYR A 105 1.86 1.74 1.48
N ILE A 106 2.28 2.81 2.11
CA ILE A 106 3.32 3.69 1.60
C ILE A 106 4.41 3.88 2.65
N ASP A 107 5.66 3.69 2.25
CA ASP A 107 6.85 4.02 3.03
C ASP A 107 7.64 5.12 2.34
N THR A 108 8.01 6.15 3.09
CA THR A 108 8.77 7.29 2.60
C THR A 108 9.91 7.63 3.56
N ASN A 109 10.99 8.19 3.02
CA ASN A 109 12.14 8.59 3.80
C ASN A 109 12.61 9.99 3.42
N LEU A 110 12.83 10.84 4.43
CA LEU A 110 13.45 12.15 4.25
C LEU A 110 14.97 12.00 4.13
N ILE A 111 15.53 12.51 3.06
CA ILE A 111 16.95 12.53 2.78
C ILE A 111 17.47 13.95 2.96
N GLY A 112 18.37 14.14 3.91
CA GLY A 112 18.99 15.45 4.14
C GLY A 112 20.01 15.81 3.05
N PRO A 113 20.44 17.10 3.01
CA PRO A 113 21.46 17.55 2.10
C PRO A 113 22.78 16.82 2.34
N SER A 114 23.54 16.57 1.27
CA SER A 114 24.88 15.99 1.39
C SER A 114 25.83 16.96 2.13
N PRO A 115 26.88 16.46 2.83
CA PRO A 115 27.86 17.31 3.49
C PRO A 115 28.58 18.27 2.54
N GLU A 116 28.64 17.94 1.25
CA GLU A 116 29.26 18.74 0.19
C GLU A 116 28.33 19.86 -0.31
N GLU A 117 27.02 19.64 -0.25
CA GLU A 117 26.01 20.67 -0.49
C GLU A 117 25.91 21.53 0.75
N LYS A 118 26.65 22.64 0.77
CA LYS A 118 26.45 23.67 1.81
C LYS A 118 25.04 24.19 1.69
N SER A 119 24.13 23.57 2.43
CA SER A 119 22.73 23.99 2.49
C SER A 119 22.65 25.46 2.88
N LYS A 120 21.91 26.23 2.10
CA LYS A 120 21.61 27.62 2.47
C LYS A 120 20.79 27.56 3.76
N PRO A 121 21.06 28.40 4.76
CA PRO A 121 20.30 28.48 6.00
C PRO A 121 18.94 29.14 5.74
N VAL A 122 18.11 28.50 4.91
CA VAL A 122 16.77 28.93 4.57
C VAL A 122 15.85 27.78 4.90
N GLU A 123 14.86 28.04 5.71
CA GLU A 123 13.84 27.05 6.05
C GLU A 123 13.18 26.47 4.82
N SER A 124 12.88 25.18 4.88
CA SER A 124 12.17 24.45 3.83
C SER A 124 11.09 23.55 4.43
N TYR A 125 10.11 23.21 3.61
CA TYR A 125 8.95 22.41 3.99
C TYR A 125 8.80 21.23 3.03
N PRO A 126 9.68 20.22 3.12
CA PRO A 126 9.68 19.11 2.18
C PRO A 126 8.40 18.26 2.30
N TYR A 127 7.77 18.03 1.17
CA TYR A 127 6.67 17.09 1.03
C TYR A 127 6.74 16.38 -0.31
N VAL A 128 6.11 15.23 -0.39
CA VAL A 128 5.94 14.46 -1.62
C VAL A 128 4.47 14.19 -1.87
N VAL A 129 4.07 14.26 -3.12
CA VAL A 129 2.72 13.84 -3.56
C VAL A 129 2.88 12.76 -4.62
N VAL A 130 2.33 11.59 -4.34
CA VAL A 130 2.22 10.50 -5.30
C VAL A 130 0.80 10.38 -5.80
N LYS A 131 0.65 10.16 -7.10
CA LYS A 131 -0.61 9.93 -7.79
C LYS A 131 -0.66 8.49 -8.28
N MET A 132 -1.75 7.79 -7.99
CA MET A 132 -2.02 6.42 -8.44
C MET A 132 -3.49 6.26 -8.83
N GLU A 133 -3.84 5.15 -9.48
CA GLU A 133 -5.25 4.81 -9.67
C GLU A 133 -5.94 4.61 -8.32
N PHE A 134 -7.20 5.06 -8.25
CA PHE A 134 -7.97 4.93 -7.02
C PHE A 134 -8.22 3.45 -6.70
N LEU A 135 -7.97 3.09 -5.45
CA LEU A 135 -8.35 1.82 -4.87
C LEU A 135 -9.22 2.09 -3.64
N GLU A 136 -10.36 1.39 -3.55
CA GLU A 136 -11.28 1.48 -2.40
C GLU A 136 -10.68 0.77 -1.17
N LYS A 137 -9.53 1.24 -0.72
CA LYS A 137 -8.79 0.73 0.43
C LYS A 137 -8.21 1.88 1.24
N PRO A 138 -8.14 1.75 2.58
CA PRO A 138 -7.44 2.74 3.41
C PRO A 138 -5.94 2.77 3.07
N VAL A 139 -5.32 3.95 3.27
CA VAL A 139 -3.87 4.12 3.15
C VAL A 139 -3.24 4.02 4.52
N VAL A 140 -2.23 3.17 4.64
CA VAL A 140 -1.37 3.03 5.81
C VAL A 140 -0.02 3.65 5.49
N PHE A 141 0.44 4.51 6.36
CA PHE A 141 1.72 5.21 6.25
C PHE A 141 2.70 4.59 7.24
N ASP A 142 3.75 3.98 6.74
CA ASP A 142 4.86 3.42 7.53
C ASP A 142 5.90 4.47 7.88
#